data_faacce42cc172ce0a503f938827ed421
#
_entry.id   faacce42cc172ce0a503f938827ed421
#
_cell.length_a   1.000
_cell.length_b   1.000
_cell.length_c   1.000
_cell.angle_alpha   90.00
_cell.angle_beta   90.00
_cell.angle_gamma   90.00
#
_symmetry.space_group_name_H-M   'P 1'
#
loop_
_entity.id
_entity.type
_entity.pdbx_description
1 polymer ?
#
loop_
_entity_poly.entity_id
_entity_poly.type
_entity_poly.pdbx_seq_one_letter_code
_entity_poly.pdbx_strand_id
1 'polypeptide(L)'
;MKTRFAVLLVVVGVIGLFLSGCGCFMQAQKGETAPPPPQAAVQETVVVLVSEPKAEEKVVVVASEPTEKVVVLAFEDIHFDFDKATLKPEAQAILKRNIQLLKENPKAQIRIAGYTSASGTDAYNQKLSERRANAVKEYLISEGLISPDRLSMIGYGKKDPAMHESAPKELYSAAAKANMRALFEIVVQ
;
A
#
# COMPACT_ATOMS: atom_id res chain seq x y z
N MET A 1 39.35 -26.69 -40.61
CA MET A 1 39.84 -27.84 -39.78
C MET A 1 38.78 -28.16 -38.75
N LYS A 2 38.24 -29.35 -38.83
CA LYS A 2 37.18 -29.91 -37.99
C LYS A 2 37.81 -30.50 -36.74
N THR A 3 37.28 -30.23 -35.55
CA THR A 3 37.41 -31.19 -34.44
C THR A 3 36.13 -31.13 -33.59
N ARG A 4 35.39 -32.18 -33.78
CA ARG A 4 34.25 -32.64 -32.96
C ARG A 4 34.83 -33.31 -31.72
N PHE A 5 34.30 -33.00 -30.55
CA PHE A 5 34.38 -33.91 -29.42
C PHE A 5 32.99 -34.27 -28.94
N ALA A 6 32.79 -35.57 -29.01
CA ALA A 6 31.55 -36.23 -28.63
C ALA A 6 31.69 -36.87 -27.26
N VAL A 7 30.56 -36.90 -26.57
CA VAL A 7 30.04 -37.98 -25.71
C VAL A 7 30.82 -38.29 -24.39
N LEU A 8 30.13 -38.18 -23.27
CA LEU A 8 29.90 -39.38 -22.45
C LEU A 8 28.66 -39.18 -21.54
N LEU A 9 27.65 -39.98 -21.81
CA LEU A 9 26.54 -40.29 -20.94
C LEU A 9 27.01 -41.28 -19.88
N VAL A 10 26.83 -40.98 -18.60
CA VAL A 10 26.89 -42.00 -17.53
C VAL A 10 25.56 -41.97 -16.79
N VAL A 11 24.76 -42.97 -17.10
CA VAL A 11 23.57 -43.36 -16.34
C VAL A 11 24.04 -44.29 -15.24
N VAL A 12 23.83 -43.94 -13.99
CA VAL A 12 23.88 -44.91 -12.91
C VAL A 12 22.59 -44.81 -12.11
N GLY A 13 21.73 -45.78 -12.37
CA GLY A 13 20.56 -46.02 -11.53
C GLY A 13 20.95 -46.71 -10.26
N VAL A 14 20.37 -46.26 -9.17
CA VAL A 14 20.29 -47.09 -7.94
C VAL A 14 18.82 -47.08 -7.50
N ILE A 15 18.22 -48.21 -7.71
CA ILE A 15 16.94 -48.66 -7.17
C ILE A 15 17.18 -48.99 -5.71
N GLY A 16 16.54 -48.31 -4.79
CA GLY A 16 16.48 -48.64 -3.39
C GLY A 16 15.04 -48.74 -2.91
N LEU A 17 14.54 -49.96 -2.96
CA LEU A 17 13.25 -50.36 -2.43
C LEU A 17 13.38 -50.48 -0.92
N PHE A 18 12.62 -49.77 -0.14
CA PHE A 18 12.31 -50.13 1.25
C PHE A 18 10.81 -50.12 1.49
N LEU A 19 10.32 -51.32 1.66
CA LEU A 19 8.99 -51.65 2.15
C LEU A 19 8.97 -51.61 3.68
N SER A 20 7.82 -51.37 4.21
CA SER A 20 7.25 -51.77 5.49
C SER A 20 7.32 -50.80 6.65
N GLY A 21 6.14 -50.49 7.12
CA GLY A 21 5.88 -49.90 8.43
C GLY A 21 4.41 -49.46 8.57
N CYS A 22 3.48 -50.44 8.58
CA CYS A 22 2.13 -50.25 9.12
C CYS A 22 2.22 -49.83 10.60
N GLY A 23 1.52 -48.74 10.94
CA GLY A 23 1.34 -48.34 12.31
C GLY A 23 0.12 -47.43 12.39
N CYS A 24 -1.07 -48.08 12.38
CA CYS A 24 -2.31 -47.45 12.84
C CYS A 24 -2.15 -47.03 14.29
N PHE A 25 -2.25 -45.75 14.58
CA PHE A 25 -2.62 -45.27 15.90
C PHE A 25 -3.77 -44.29 15.76
N MET A 26 -4.98 -44.82 15.80
CA MET A 26 -6.20 -44.08 16.12
C MET A 26 -6.11 -43.67 17.59
N GLN A 27 -6.00 -42.38 17.85
CA GLN A 27 -6.35 -41.85 19.15
C GLN A 27 -7.37 -40.75 18.96
N ALA A 28 -8.62 -41.13 19.16
CA ALA A 28 -9.72 -40.23 19.33
C ALA A 28 -9.53 -39.41 20.61
N GLN A 29 -9.33 -38.13 20.48
CA GLN A 29 -9.59 -37.20 21.58
C GLN A 29 -10.79 -36.34 21.25
N LYS A 30 -11.76 -36.62 21.99
CA LYS A 30 -13.01 -36.05 22.41
C LYS A 30 -12.97 -34.53 22.49
N GLY A 31 -14.00 -33.94 21.90
CA GLY A 31 -14.28 -32.53 21.76
C GLY A 31 -14.11 -31.66 22.99
N GLU A 32 -13.66 -30.49 22.70
CA GLU A 32 -13.86 -29.33 23.54
C GLU A 32 -14.32 -28.22 22.61
N THR A 33 -15.60 -27.95 22.66
CA THR A 33 -16.24 -26.85 21.96
C THR A 33 -15.90 -25.55 22.67
N ALA A 34 -15.11 -24.70 22.01
CA ALA A 34 -14.92 -23.32 22.44
C ALA A 34 -16.27 -22.57 22.35
N PRO A 35 -16.62 -21.76 23.37
CA PRO A 35 -17.86 -21.00 23.33
C PRO A 35 -17.80 -19.89 22.28
N PRO A 36 -18.92 -19.57 21.61
CA PRO A 36 -18.98 -18.48 20.65
C PRO A 36 -18.84 -17.13 21.37
N PRO A 37 -18.29 -16.10 20.67
CA PRO A 37 -18.18 -14.75 21.23
C PRO A 37 -19.57 -14.16 21.48
N PRO A 38 -19.72 -13.30 22.52
CA PRO A 38 -21.00 -12.74 22.88
C PRO A 38 -21.53 -11.82 21.78
N GLN A 39 -22.72 -12.14 21.30
CA GLN A 39 -23.50 -11.28 20.42
C GLN A 39 -23.92 -10.04 21.20
N ALA A 40 -23.52 -8.86 20.73
CA ALA A 40 -23.99 -7.59 21.23
C ALA A 40 -25.51 -7.50 20.99
N ALA A 41 -26.24 -7.39 22.07
CA ALA A 41 -27.66 -7.22 22.07
C ALA A 41 -28.06 -5.91 21.40
N VAL A 42 -28.82 -6.00 20.33
CA VAL A 42 -29.53 -4.87 19.74
C VAL A 42 -30.68 -4.54 20.71
N GLN A 43 -30.55 -3.40 21.40
CA GLN A 43 -31.66 -2.88 22.19
C GLN A 43 -32.64 -2.18 21.26
N GLU A 44 -33.75 -2.82 21.01
CA GLU A 44 -34.95 -2.20 20.46
C GLU A 44 -35.47 -1.16 21.45
N THR A 45 -35.35 0.12 21.07
CA THR A 45 -35.98 1.19 21.80
C THR A 45 -37.44 1.28 21.41
N VAL A 46 -38.30 0.80 22.30
CA VAL A 46 -39.76 0.95 22.17
C VAL A 46 -40.12 2.44 22.25
N VAL A 47 -40.65 2.98 21.16
CA VAL A 47 -41.22 4.32 21.13
C VAL A 47 -42.59 4.29 21.79
N VAL A 48 -42.70 4.82 22.99
CA VAL A 48 -43.96 5.10 23.63
C VAL A 48 -44.49 6.41 23.15
N LEU A 49 -45.58 6.38 22.38
CA LEU A 49 -46.37 7.55 22.03
C LEU A 49 -47.13 8.03 23.26
N VAL A 50 -46.76 9.14 23.82
CA VAL A 50 -47.61 9.86 24.78
C VAL A 50 -48.03 11.19 24.16
N SER A 51 -49.33 11.32 24.02
CA SER A 51 -50.05 12.50 23.50
C SER A 51 -49.87 13.74 24.33
N GLU A 52 -49.93 14.89 23.61
CA GLU A 52 -49.81 16.32 23.98
C GLU A 52 -50.50 16.75 25.29
N PRO A 53 -50.05 17.97 25.82
CA PRO A 53 -50.64 19.19 25.37
C PRO A 53 -49.67 20.44 25.32
N LYS A 54 -49.81 21.18 24.26
CA LYS A 54 -49.79 22.64 24.10
C LYS A 54 -49.12 23.49 25.17
N ALA A 55 -48.00 24.13 24.87
CA ALA A 55 -47.69 25.55 25.08
C ALA A 55 -46.26 25.91 24.64
N GLU A 56 -46.18 27.01 23.90
CA GLU A 56 -45.04 27.91 23.70
C GLU A 56 -43.84 27.42 22.92
N GLU A 57 -43.91 27.74 21.62
CA GLU A 57 -42.85 27.72 20.64
C GLU A 57 -41.70 28.65 21.03
N LYS A 58 -40.76 28.13 21.77
CA LYS A 58 -39.45 28.74 21.89
C LYS A 58 -38.61 28.21 20.73
N VAL A 59 -38.53 29.03 19.65
CA VAL A 59 -37.63 28.73 18.54
C VAL A 59 -36.22 28.72 19.05
N VAL A 60 -35.74 27.52 19.40
CA VAL A 60 -34.32 27.27 19.57
C VAL A 60 -33.76 27.17 18.17
N VAL A 61 -33.15 28.24 17.69
CA VAL A 61 -32.29 28.20 16.53
C VAL A 61 -31.12 27.29 16.92
N VAL A 62 -31.27 26.01 16.61
CA VAL A 62 -30.14 25.08 16.62
C VAL A 62 -29.24 25.57 15.50
N ALA A 63 -28.18 26.31 15.85
CA ALA A 63 -27.10 26.59 14.92
C ALA A 63 -26.62 25.24 14.41
N SER A 64 -26.94 24.95 13.16
CA SER A 64 -26.41 23.79 12.45
C SER A 64 -24.90 23.96 12.46
N GLU A 65 -24.20 23.13 13.23
CA GLU A 65 -22.75 23.02 13.12
C GLU A 65 -22.40 22.79 11.66
N PRO A 66 -21.39 23.49 11.13
CA PRO A 66 -20.96 23.26 9.78
C PRO A 66 -20.53 21.78 9.68
N THR A 67 -21.31 20.99 8.97
CA THR A 67 -20.92 19.62 8.63
C THR A 67 -19.59 19.73 7.88
N GLU A 68 -18.48 19.43 8.56
CA GLU A 68 -17.18 19.32 7.90
C GLU A 68 -17.31 18.28 6.79
N LYS A 69 -17.27 18.76 5.57
CA LYS A 69 -17.27 17.90 4.40
C LYS A 69 -15.95 17.15 4.37
N VAL A 70 -15.94 15.91 4.83
CA VAL A 70 -14.78 15.04 4.73
C VAL A 70 -14.51 14.78 3.25
N VAL A 71 -13.47 15.39 2.71
CA VAL A 71 -12.99 15.14 1.35
C VAL A 71 -11.94 14.06 1.41
N VAL A 72 -12.25 12.90 0.87
CA VAL A 72 -11.29 11.80 0.71
C VAL A 72 -10.55 12.01 -0.62
N LEU A 73 -9.27 12.35 -0.55
CA LEU A 73 -8.41 12.47 -1.73
C LEU A 73 -7.72 11.14 -1.97
N ALA A 74 -7.98 10.52 -3.11
CA ALA A 74 -7.34 9.29 -3.54
C ALA A 74 -6.31 9.62 -4.63
N PHE A 75 -5.04 9.63 -4.27
CA PHE A 75 -3.93 9.79 -5.21
C PHE A 75 -3.50 8.43 -5.74
N GLU A 76 -3.07 8.42 -7.00
CA GLU A 76 -2.47 7.24 -7.61
C GLU A 76 -0.95 7.23 -7.36
N ASP A 77 -0.40 6.03 -7.11
CA ASP A 77 1.02 5.82 -6.88
C ASP A 77 1.85 5.98 -8.16
N ILE A 78 3.06 6.49 -8.00
CA ILE A 78 4.01 6.66 -9.09
C ILE A 78 5.05 5.55 -9.04
N HIS A 79 5.12 4.73 -10.09
CA HIS A 79 6.06 3.63 -10.18
C HIS A 79 7.30 3.99 -11.00
N PHE A 80 8.45 3.48 -10.55
CA PHE A 80 9.76 3.71 -11.18
C PHE A 80 10.37 2.41 -11.69
N ASP A 81 11.26 2.56 -12.66
CA ASP A 81 12.13 1.46 -13.07
C ASP A 81 13.21 1.18 -12.03
N PHE A 82 13.80 -0.02 -12.14
CA PHE A 82 14.91 -0.39 -11.27
C PHE A 82 16.06 0.62 -11.41
N ASP A 83 16.57 1.05 -10.26
CA ASP A 83 17.68 1.99 -10.13
C ASP A 83 17.48 3.37 -10.80
N LYS A 84 16.24 3.74 -11.12
CA LYS A 84 15.93 5.04 -11.73
C LYS A 84 15.02 5.88 -10.85
N ALA A 85 15.18 7.21 -10.99
CA ALA A 85 14.28 8.23 -10.46
C ALA A 85 13.63 9.06 -11.60
N THR A 86 13.79 8.63 -12.86
CA THR A 86 13.21 9.29 -14.02
C THR A 86 11.73 8.96 -14.12
N LEU A 87 10.90 9.96 -14.32
CA LEU A 87 9.45 9.80 -14.53
C LEU A 87 9.17 9.33 -15.95
N LYS A 88 8.56 8.17 -16.07
CA LYS A 88 8.10 7.61 -17.35
C LYS A 88 6.85 8.33 -17.86
N PRO A 89 6.51 8.24 -19.16
CA PRO A 89 5.30 8.84 -19.70
C PRO A 89 4.01 8.41 -18.94
N GLU A 90 3.93 7.15 -18.53
CA GLU A 90 2.81 6.62 -17.75
C GLU A 90 2.74 7.28 -16.37
N ALA A 91 3.88 7.44 -15.70
CA ALA A 91 3.99 8.15 -14.43
C ALA A 91 3.59 9.62 -14.55
N GLN A 92 3.99 10.30 -15.65
CA GLN A 92 3.59 11.67 -15.93
C GLN A 92 2.09 11.80 -16.18
N ALA A 93 1.46 10.81 -16.85
CA ALA A 93 0.02 10.79 -17.03
C ALA A 93 -0.74 10.66 -15.69
N ILE A 94 -0.24 9.83 -14.77
CA ILE A 94 -0.78 9.73 -13.41
C ILE A 94 -0.59 11.06 -12.67
N LEU A 95 0.60 11.66 -12.74
CA LEU A 95 0.89 12.94 -12.09
C LEU A 95 -0.03 14.06 -12.57
N LYS A 96 -0.40 14.08 -13.85
CA LYS A 96 -1.36 15.07 -14.36
C LYS A 96 -2.75 14.92 -13.70
N ARG A 97 -3.20 13.69 -13.42
CA ARG A 97 -4.46 13.46 -12.68
C ARG A 97 -4.33 13.90 -11.22
N ASN A 98 -3.22 13.56 -10.58
CA ASN A 98 -2.94 14.00 -9.21
C ASN A 98 -2.85 15.53 -9.09
N ILE A 99 -2.26 16.22 -10.08
CA ILE A 99 -2.23 17.68 -10.16
C ILE A 99 -3.65 18.27 -10.20
N GLN A 100 -4.56 17.65 -10.95
CA GLN A 100 -5.93 18.11 -11.01
C GLN A 100 -6.60 18.04 -9.64
N LEU A 101 -6.44 16.91 -8.93
CA LEU A 101 -6.93 16.77 -7.55
C LEU A 101 -6.35 17.81 -6.60
N LEU A 102 -5.05 18.12 -6.73
CA LEU A 102 -4.39 19.14 -5.90
C LEU A 102 -4.88 20.57 -6.20
N LYS A 103 -5.24 20.87 -7.44
CA LYS A 103 -5.82 22.16 -7.84
C LYS A 103 -7.23 22.33 -7.32
N GLU A 104 -8.02 21.28 -7.32
CA GLU A 104 -9.37 21.25 -6.75
C GLU A 104 -9.38 21.38 -5.22
N ASN A 105 -8.25 21.01 -4.59
CA ASN A 105 -8.09 21.04 -3.13
C ASN A 105 -6.92 21.93 -2.71
N PRO A 106 -7.02 23.26 -2.84
CA PRO A 106 -5.89 24.18 -2.66
C PRO A 106 -5.33 24.23 -1.23
N LYS A 107 -6.10 23.81 -0.25
CA LYS A 107 -5.68 23.76 1.17
C LYS A 107 -4.92 22.48 1.55
N ALA A 108 -4.98 21.44 0.70
CA ALA A 108 -4.30 20.17 1.00
C ALA A 108 -2.79 20.35 0.99
N GLN A 109 -2.15 19.90 2.05
CA GLN A 109 -0.69 19.79 2.15
C GLN A 109 -0.31 18.33 1.95
N ILE A 110 0.71 18.10 1.15
CA ILE A 110 1.09 16.76 0.69
C ILE A 110 2.54 16.47 1.06
N ARG A 111 2.77 15.28 1.58
CA ARG A 111 4.10 14.70 1.71
C ARG A 111 4.27 13.61 0.65
N ILE A 112 5.34 13.71 -0.11
CA ILE A 112 5.71 12.74 -1.14
C ILE A 112 6.70 11.77 -0.51
N ALA A 113 6.30 10.52 -0.37
CA ALA A 113 7.08 9.46 0.25
C ALA A 113 7.67 8.54 -0.82
N GLY A 114 9.00 8.48 -0.94
CA GLY A 114 9.70 7.64 -1.91
C GLY A 114 10.13 6.30 -1.32
N TYR A 115 10.06 5.25 -2.13
CA TYR A 115 10.41 3.88 -1.75
C TYR A 115 11.28 3.19 -2.82
N THR A 116 11.95 2.12 -2.41
CA THR A 116 12.77 1.28 -3.30
C THR A 116 12.49 -0.20 -3.08
N SER A 117 12.96 -1.04 -4.01
CA SER A 117 13.05 -2.49 -3.79
C SER A 117 14.04 -2.82 -2.67
N ALA A 118 14.00 -4.07 -2.19
CA ALA A 118 14.91 -4.56 -1.15
C ALA A 118 16.37 -4.74 -1.63
N SER A 119 16.61 -4.68 -2.95
CA SER A 119 17.94 -4.85 -3.53
C SER A 119 18.87 -3.66 -3.19
N GLY A 120 20.12 -3.96 -2.87
CA GLY A 120 21.14 -2.96 -2.56
C GLY A 120 21.26 -2.61 -1.07
N THR A 121 22.16 -1.66 -0.76
CA THR A 121 22.41 -1.21 0.62
C THR A 121 21.37 -0.21 1.10
N ASP A 122 21.21 -0.09 2.43
CA ASP A 122 20.26 0.86 3.02
C ASP A 122 20.62 2.31 2.67
N ALA A 123 21.89 2.67 2.75
CA ALA A 123 22.35 4.01 2.43
C ALA A 123 22.11 4.40 0.95
N TYR A 124 22.29 3.43 0.05
CA TYR A 124 22.00 3.64 -1.38
C TYR A 124 20.51 3.84 -1.62
N ASN A 125 19.68 2.95 -1.05
CA ASN A 125 18.24 2.99 -1.20
C ASN A 125 17.62 4.23 -0.55
N GLN A 126 18.17 4.70 0.56
CA GLN A 126 17.77 5.96 1.16
C GLN A 126 17.92 7.12 0.16
N LYS A 127 19.10 7.28 -0.43
CA LYS A 127 19.35 8.32 -1.44
C LYS A 127 18.51 8.14 -2.71
N LEU A 128 18.27 6.92 -3.16
CA LEU A 128 17.44 6.66 -4.34
C LEU A 128 15.97 7.02 -4.09
N SER A 129 15.44 6.69 -2.92
CA SER A 129 14.07 7.04 -2.54
C SER A 129 13.86 8.55 -2.43
N GLU A 130 14.84 9.28 -1.89
CA GLU A 130 14.83 10.74 -1.84
C GLU A 130 14.84 11.35 -3.25
N ARG A 131 15.68 10.83 -4.16
CA ARG A 131 15.69 11.29 -5.56
C ARG A 131 14.35 11.05 -6.25
N ARG A 132 13.67 9.92 -5.98
CA ARG A 132 12.33 9.63 -6.52
C ARG A 132 11.29 10.60 -6.01
N ALA A 133 11.25 10.82 -4.70
CA ALA A 133 10.34 11.80 -4.11
C ALA A 133 10.59 13.21 -4.64
N ASN A 134 11.87 13.60 -4.80
CA ASN A 134 12.24 14.90 -5.36
C ASN A 134 11.81 15.06 -6.82
N ALA A 135 12.00 14.04 -7.66
CA ALA A 135 11.56 14.07 -9.06
C ALA A 135 10.06 14.29 -9.21
N VAL A 136 9.24 13.66 -8.34
CA VAL A 136 7.80 13.90 -8.29
C VAL A 136 7.51 15.32 -7.83
N LYS A 137 8.14 15.80 -6.76
CA LYS A 137 7.97 17.17 -6.24
C LYS A 137 8.28 18.21 -7.31
N GLU A 138 9.42 18.08 -7.98
CA GLU A 138 9.84 19.00 -9.05
C GLU A 138 8.84 19.02 -10.20
N TYR A 139 8.31 17.87 -10.60
CA TYR A 139 7.29 17.77 -11.63
C TYR A 139 5.98 18.48 -11.22
N LEU A 140 5.53 18.32 -9.97
CA LEU A 140 4.34 19.01 -9.47
C LEU A 140 4.52 20.53 -9.44
N ILE A 141 5.71 21.02 -9.15
CA ILE A 141 6.01 22.44 -9.14
C ILE A 141 6.09 22.98 -10.57
N SER A 142 6.85 22.33 -11.45
CA SER A 142 7.11 22.83 -12.81
C SER A 142 5.90 22.72 -13.73
N GLU A 143 5.29 21.54 -13.78
CA GLU A 143 4.18 21.25 -14.70
C GLU A 143 2.81 21.53 -14.06
N GLY A 144 2.70 21.27 -12.77
CA GLY A 144 1.46 21.46 -12.01
C GLY A 144 1.24 22.88 -11.53
N LEU A 145 2.29 23.69 -11.42
CA LEU A 145 2.29 25.00 -10.78
C LEU A 145 1.75 24.92 -9.32
N ILE A 146 2.04 23.81 -8.66
CA ILE A 146 1.68 23.62 -7.25
C ILE A 146 2.72 24.36 -6.40
N SER A 147 2.24 25.13 -5.43
CA SER A 147 3.12 25.89 -4.52
C SER A 147 4.07 24.96 -3.75
N PRO A 148 5.38 25.25 -3.71
CA PRO A 148 6.35 24.47 -2.97
C PRO A 148 6.03 24.31 -1.48
N ASP A 149 5.37 25.30 -0.87
CA ASP A 149 4.99 25.31 0.54
C ASP A 149 3.96 24.22 0.90
N ARG A 150 3.23 23.74 -0.11
CA ARG A 150 2.26 22.66 0.03
C ARG A 150 2.89 21.28 -0.09
N LEU A 151 4.17 21.19 -0.49
CA LEU A 151 4.82 19.97 -0.86
C LEU A 151 6.05 19.70 0.02
N SER A 152 5.98 18.69 0.84
CA SER A 152 7.13 18.11 1.54
C SER A 152 7.54 16.79 0.89
N MET A 153 8.74 16.29 1.19
CA MET A 153 9.19 15.01 0.69
C MET A 153 9.96 14.24 1.75
N ILE A 154 9.91 12.91 1.66
CA ILE A 154 10.68 12.00 2.50
C ILE A 154 11.09 10.76 1.69
N GLY A 155 12.29 10.23 1.93
CA GLY A 155 12.71 8.94 1.42
C GLY A 155 12.68 7.91 2.55
N TYR A 156 12.06 6.77 2.31
CA TYR A 156 12.05 5.64 3.26
C TYR A 156 13.02 4.53 2.86
N GLY A 157 13.64 4.65 1.68
CA GLY A 157 14.50 3.59 1.15
C GLY A 157 13.72 2.31 0.93
N LYS A 158 14.22 1.19 1.45
CA LYS A 158 13.56 -0.12 1.39
C LYS A 158 12.74 -0.46 2.64
N LYS A 159 12.51 0.51 3.51
CA LYS A 159 11.60 0.37 4.66
C LYS A 159 10.15 0.40 4.20
N ASP A 160 9.28 -0.24 4.93
CA ASP A 160 7.83 -0.29 4.66
C ASP A 160 7.47 -0.73 3.22
N PRO A 161 7.87 -1.94 2.83
CA PRO A 161 7.59 -2.45 1.50
C PRO A 161 6.09 -2.69 1.29
N ALA A 162 5.56 -2.35 0.09
CA ALA A 162 4.19 -2.69 -0.29
C ALA A 162 3.98 -4.20 -0.40
N MET A 163 5.04 -4.90 -0.84
CA MET A 163 5.06 -6.35 -0.94
C MET A 163 6.38 -6.90 -0.42
N HIS A 164 6.32 -8.01 0.32
CA HIS A 164 7.53 -8.68 0.80
C HIS A 164 8.32 -9.26 -0.38
N GLU A 165 9.61 -8.90 -0.49
CA GLU A 165 10.53 -9.44 -1.50
C GLU A 165 11.29 -10.65 -0.92
N SER A 166 10.81 -11.86 -1.20
CA SER A 166 11.47 -13.11 -0.79
C SER A 166 12.80 -13.35 -1.53
N ALA A 167 12.94 -12.79 -2.72
CA ALA A 167 14.13 -12.88 -3.56
C ALA A 167 14.62 -11.50 -4.01
N PRO A 168 15.35 -10.74 -3.15
CA PRO A 168 15.79 -9.37 -3.48
C PRO A 168 16.72 -9.26 -4.69
N LYS A 169 17.28 -10.36 -5.18
CA LYS A 169 18.08 -10.42 -6.40
C LYS A 169 17.23 -10.43 -7.68
N GLU A 170 15.95 -10.74 -7.57
CA GLU A 170 15.00 -10.69 -8.69
C GLU A 170 14.47 -9.26 -8.88
N LEU A 171 15.29 -8.43 -9.53
CA LEU A 171 15.11 -6.97 -9.66
C LEU A 171 13.79 -6.56 -10.31
N TYR A 172 13.13 -7.45 -11.06
CA TYR A 172 11.90 -7.21 -11.81
C TYR A 172 10.73 -8.07 -11.35
N SER A 173 10.83 -8.69 -10.17
CA SER A 173 9.71 -9.41 -9.56
C SER A 173 8.50 -8.49 -9.34
N ALA A 174 7.31 -9.05 -9.20
CA ALA A 174 6.10 -8.27 -8.91
C ALA A 174 6.25 -7.46 -7.63
N ALA A 175 6.87 -8.06 -6.59
CA ALA A 175 7.14 -7.40 -5.33
C ALA A 175 8.12 -6.23 -5.49
N ALA A 176 9.24 -6.43 -6.21
CA ALA A 176 10.20 -5.36 -6.47
C ALA A 176 9.55 -4.19 -7.22
N LYS A 177 8.73 -4.47 -8.25
CA LYS A 177 7.99 -3.44 -8.99
C LYS A 177 7.00 -2.66 -8.11
N ALA A 178 6.26 -3.36 -7.25
CA ALA A 178 5.31 -2.73 -6.32
C ALA A 178 6.04 -1.83 -5.31
N ASN A 179 7.26 -2.20 -4.89
CA ASN A 179 8.04 -1.44 -3.92
C ASN A 179 8.75 -0.21 -4.52
N MET A 180 9.03 -0.22 -5.83
CA MET A 180 9.68 0.90 -6.51
C MET A 180 8.69 2.02 -6.84
N ARG A 181 8.22 2.74 -5.81
CA ARG A 181 7.12 3.70 -5.92
C ARG A 181 7.37 5.02 -5.20
N ALA A 182 6.53 6.01 -5.48
CA ALA A 182 6.32 7.18 -4.64
C ALA A 182 4.82 7.32 -4.32
N LEU A 183 4.51 7.58 -3.06
CA LEU A 183 3.17 7.76 -2.52
C LEU A 183 2.90 9.24 -2.22
N PHE A 184 1.62 9.59 -2.20
CA PHE A 184 1.13 10.89 -1.75
C PHE A 184 0.44 10.72 -0.40
N GLU A 185 0.96 11.38 0.62
CA GLU A 185 0.39 11.39 1.97
C GLU A 185 -0.19 12.77 2.27
N ILE A 186 -1.44 12.83 2.71
CA ILE A 186 -2.08 14.07 3.13
C ILE A 186 -1.57 14.42 4.52
N VAL A 187 -1.04 15.62 4.68
CA VAL A 187 -0.62 16.15 5.99
C VAL A 187 -1.78 16.95 6.57
N VAL A 188 -2.41 16.42 7.61
CA VAL A 188 -3.43 17.13 8.39
C VAL A 188 -2.70 17.98 9.43
N GLN A 189 -2.97 19.29 9.44
CA GLN A 189 -2.48 20.22 10.44
C GLN A 189 -3.55 20.54 11.46
#